data_1ccf0a6732440ee2393ad2d4c39ab937
#
_entry.id   1ccf0a6732440ee2393ad2d4c39ab937
#
_cell.length_a   1.000
_cell.length_b   1.000
_cell.length_c   1.000
_cell.angle_alpha   90.00
_cell.angle_beta   90.00
_cell.angle_gamma   90.00
#
_symmetry.space_group_name_H-M   'P 1'
#
loop_
_entity.id
_entity.type
_entity.pdbx_description
1 polymer ?
#
loop_
_entity_poly.entity_id
_entity_poly.type
_entity_poly.pdbx_seq_one_letter_code
_entity_poly.pdbx_strand_id
1 'polypeptide(L)'
;MTNQLEEKIKESKQIILDNYSKDDNACFLFSCGKDSVIVDNLLKELKVRDFIYQYYIATGFEDDGILDYLKSRPDVTTIGIDAEKYMREHKCFALSSYIKKLYKENNIINSKFLLSCCSYKRQVLSKYLNKYDIVFTGVRKDDLYNTKTWVKSAITIKKENKKIISPIFNWTEEDCYEYIKENDIKLNKDYDTLGFTRSCLICPIQYNTTENLEKIKQYYPKLYDRHMNLIKYLYDNRRDLQELFGSLEEFKKAFLNKDYYYDKVKEYLEKEKK
;
A
#
# COMPACT_ATOMS: atom_id res chain seq x y z
N MET A 1 27.46 -11.38 3.43
CA MET A 1 26.74 -11.10 2.15
C MET A 1 27.05 -12.23 1.16
N THR A 2 26.04 -12.77 0.51
CA THR A 2 26.20 -13.81 -0.52
C THR A 2 26.67 -13.18 -1.84
N ASN A 3 27.45 -13.91 -2.65
CA ASN A 3 27.87 -13.43 -4.00
C ASN A 3 26.67 -13.04 -4.87
N GLN A 4 25.54 -13.77 -4.72
CA GLN A 4 24.32 -13.49 -5.46
C GLN A 4 23.69 -12.14 -5.07
N LEU A 5 23.68 -11.78 -3.79
CA LEU A 5 23.17 -10.50 -3.33
C LEU A 5 24.08 -9.35 -3.78
N GLU A 6 25.41 -9.54 -3.77
CA GLU A 6 26.37 -8.54 -4.28
C GLU A 6 26.12 -8.20 -5.75
N GLU A 7 25.87 -9.22 -6.58
CA GLU A 7 25.51 -9.02 -8.00
C GLU A 7 24.20 -8.25 -8.14
N LYS A 8 23.17 -8.59 -7.36
CA LYS A 8 21.86 -7.88 -7.37
C LYS A 8 21.98 -6.42 -6.91
N ILE A 9 22.82 -6.13 -5.92
CA ILE A 9 23.13 -4.76 -5.49
C ILE A 9 23.78 -3.97 -6.62
N LYS A 10 24.74 -4.57 -7.30
CA LYS A 10 25.44 -3.97 -8.44
C LYS A 10 24.49 -3.68 -9.60
N GLU A 11 23.63 -4.65 -9.93
CA GLU A 11 22.56 -4.48 -10.92
C GLU A 11 21.62 -3.33 -10.54
N SER A 12 21.16 -3.28 -9.28
CA SER A 12 20.27 -2.24 -8.80
C SER A 12 20.89 -0.84 -8.88
N LYS A 13 22.17 -0.70 -8.50
CA LYS A 13 22.91 0.54 -8.64
C LYS A 13 23.06 0.93 -10.10
N GLN A 14 23.36 -0.03 -10.98
CA GLN A 14 23.49 0.22 -12.41
C GLN A 14 22.15 0.68 -13.03
N ILE A 15 21.03 0.04 -12.66
CA ILE A 15 19.69 0.46 -13.07
C ILE A 15 19.43 1.94 -12.71
N ILE A 16 19.82 2.37 -11.51
CA ILE A 16 19.68 3.76 -11.09
C ILE A 16 20.53 4.68 -11.96
N LEU A 17 21.81 4.37 -12.12
CA LEU A 17 22.79 5.21 -12.84
C LEU A 17 22.48 5.33 -14.33
N ASP A 18 22.01 4.27 -14.97
CA ASP A 18 21.68 4.25 -16.40
C ASP A 18 20.38 5.03 -16.72
N ASN A 19 19.54 5.27 -15.72
CA ASN A 19 18.21 5.81 -15.94
C ASN A 19 17.95 7.15 -15.27
N TYR A 20 18.91 7.68 -14.53
CA TYR A 20 18.79 8.95 -13.82
C TYR A 20 20.07 9.80 -13.97
N SER A 21 19.87 11.08 -14.23
CA SER A 21 20.90 12.11 -14.13
C SER A 21 20.46 13.21 -13.16
N LYS A 22 21.40 14.06 -12.71
CA LYS A 22 21.11 15.15 -11.76
C LYS A 22 20.15 16.21 -12.31
N ASP A 23 20.04 16.30 -13.63
CA ASP A 23 19.16 17.25 -14.32
C ASP A 23 17.73 16.70 -14.48
N ASP A 24 17.52 15.41 -14.17
CA ASP A 24 16.20 14.80 -14.26
C ASP A 24 15.29 15.23 -13.11
N ASN A 25 14.04 15.55 -13.44
CA ASN A 25 13.02 15.86 -12.46
C ASN A 25 12.45 14.57 -11.87
N ALA A 26 12.98 14.14 -10.72
CA ALA A 26 12.69 12.85 -10.13
C ALA A 26 12.14 12.93 -8.70
N CYS A 27 11.37 11.91 -8.31
CA CYS A 27 10.95 11.72 -6.92
C CYS A 27 11.00 10.24 -6.52
N PHE A 28 10.93 10.01 -5.21
CA PHE A 28 10.90 8.68 -4.61
C PHE A 28 9.65 8.50 -3.75
N LEU A 29 8.94 7.40 -3.95
CA LEU A 29 7.81 6.98 -3.12
C LEU A 29 8.31 6.14 -1.96
N PHE A 30 8.43 6.77 -0.81
CA PHE A 30 8.87 6.16 0.42
C PHE A 30 7.66 5.66 1.24
N SER A 31 7.63 4.40 1.63
CA SER A 31 6.49 3.78 2.32
C SER A 31 6.77 3.40 3.77
N CYS A 32 7.96 3.66 4.30
CA CYS A 32 8.48 3.15 5.57
C CYS A 32 8.60 1.62 5.64
N GLY A 33 8.27 0.90 4.56
CA GLY A 33 8.47 -0.54 4.47
C GLY A 33 9.91 -0.92 4.11
N LYS A 34 10.36 -2.13 4.46
CA LYS A 34 11.71 -2.64 4.23
C LYS A 34 12.22 -2.38 2.81
N ASP A 35 11.37 -2.63 1.82
CA ASP A 35 11.75 -2.49 0.40
C ASP A 35 12.03 -1.02 0.03
N SER A 36 11.23 -0.08 0.53
CA SER A 36 11.49 1.35 0.33
C SER A 36 12.71 1.84 1.10
N VAL A 37 12.99 1.27 2.27
CA VAL A 37 14.19 1.63 3.05
C VAL A 37 15.46 1.15 2.34
N ILE A 38 15.43 -0.01 1.69
CA ILE A 38 16.55 -0.51 0.86
C ILE A 38 16.80 0.43 -0.32
N VAL A 39 15.76 0.81 -1.06
CA VAL A 39 15.91 1.75 -2.19
C VAL A 39 16.44 3.10 -1.71
N ASP A 40 15.96 3.62 -0.57
CA ASP A 40 16.48 4.83 0.05
C ASP A 40 17.99 4.75 0.33
N ASN A 41 18.45 3.61 0.87
CA ASN A 41 19.86 3.38 1.14
C ASN A 41 20.70 3.35 -0.15
N LEU A 42 20.23 2.64 -1.19
CA LEU A 42 20.91 2.61 -2.49
C LEU A 42 20.99 4.00 -3.14
N LEU A 43 19.90 4.78 -3.09
CA LEU A 43 19.87 6.15 -3.61
C LEU A 43 20.83 7.08 -2.82
N LYS A 44 20.95 6.87 -1.50
CA LYS A 44 21.87 7.60 -0.64
C LYS A 44 23.33 7.26 -0.96
N GLU A 45 23.67 5.99 -1.09
CA GLU A 45 25.02 5.56 -1.43
C GLU A 45 25.49 6.13 -2.78
N LEU A 46 24.58 6.25 -3.75
CA LEU A 46 24.84 6.85 -5.05
C LEU A 46 24.76 8.39 -5.07
N LYS A 47 24.46 9.03 -3.92
CA LYS A 47 24.23 10.47 -3.80
C LYS A 47 23.11 11.00 -4.72
N VAL A 48 22.19 10.15 -5.11
CA VAL A 48 21.00 10.53 -5.90
C VAL A 48 19.95 11.16 -5.00
N ARG A 49 19.83 10.66 -3.76
CA ARG A 49 18.82 11.08 -2.78
C ARG A 49 18.81 12.59 -2.51
N ASP A 50 19.97 13.24 -2.54
CA ASP A 50 20.12 14.66 -2.23
C ASP A 50 19.50 15.58 -3.31
N PHE A 51 19.16 15.02 -4.47
CA PHE A 51 18.62 15.75 -5.63
C PHE A 51 17.17 15.42 -5.95
N ILE A 52 16.51 14.53 -5.17
CA ILE A 52 15.16 14.09 -5.44
C ILE A 52 14.23 14.33 -4.23
N TYR A 53 12.95 14.60 -4.51
CA TYR A 53 11.93 14.69 -3.48
C TYR A 53 11.48 13.31 -3.03
N GLN A 54 11.28 13.14 -1.73
CA GLN A 54 10.75 11.92 -1.16
C GLN A 54 9.35 12.17 -0.61
N TYR A 55 8.43 11.29 -0.94
CA TYR A 55 7.04 11.40 -0.53
C TYR A 55 6.54 10.17 0.21
N TYR A 56 5.93 10.41 1.36
CA TYR A 56 5.10 9.45 2.07
C TYR A 56 3.62 9.87 1.98
N ILE A 57 2.72 8.90 1.72
CA ILE A 57 1.28 9.17 1.70
C ILE A 57 0.66 8.69 3.00
N ALA A 58 0.41 9.63 3.91
CA ALA A 58 -0.30 9.39 5.16
C ALA A 58 -1.80 9.26 4.90
N THR A 59 -2.41 8.22 5.45
CA THR A 59 -3.84 7.91 5.28
C THR A 59 -4.69 8.29 6.48
N GLY A 60 -4.04 8.61 7.60
CA GLY A 60 -4.65 8.81 8.90
C GLY A 60 -4.93 7.50 9.66
N PHE A 61 -4.49 6.36 9.10
CA PHE A 61 -4.56 5.03 9.75
C PHE A 61 -3.17 4.44 10.00
N GLU A 62 -2.16 5.28 10.04
CA GLU A 62 -0.82 4.92 10.48
C GLU A 62 -0.82 4.70 11.98
N ASP A 63 -0.01 3.74 12.40
CA ASP A 63 0.31 3.51 13.80
C ASP A 63 1.45 4.40 14.29
N ASP A 64 1.70 4.35 15.60
CA ASP A 64 2.76 5.17 16.22
C ASP A 64 4.16 4.77 15.72
N GLY A 65 4.37 3.51 15.27
CA GLY A 65 5.63 3.05 14.73
C GLY A 65 6.03 3.77 13.47
N ILE A 66 5.11 3.85 12.53
CA ILE A 66 5.30 4.60 11.28
C ILE A 66 5.43 6.09 11.56
N LEU A 67 4.57 6.65 12.44
CA LEU A 67 4.59 8.08 12.74
C LEU A 67 5.91 8.52 13.39
N ASP A 68 6.44 7.74 14.33
CA ASP A 68 7.72 8.02 14.96
C ASP A 68 8.88 7.86 13.99
N TYR A 69 8.83 6.86 13.12
CA TYR A 69 9.82 6.68 12.06
C TYR A 69 9.84 7.88 11.10
N LEU A 70 8.69 8.38 10.69
CA LEU A 70 8.58 9.58 9.83
C LEU A 70 9.09 10.84 10.51
N LYS A 71 8.87 11.01 11.83
CA LYS A 71 9.46 12.12 12.59
C LYS A 71 10.98 12.12 12.57
N SER A 72 11.61 10.95 12.51
CA SER A 72 13.06 10.81 12.36
C SER A 72 13.57 11.09 10.95
N ARG A 73 12.66 11.31 9.98
CA ARG A 73 12.93 11.49 8.56
C ARG A 73 12.39 12.84 8.05
N PRO A 74 12.97 13.98 8.50
CA PRO A 74 12.52 15.30 8.09
C PRO A 74 12.70 15.59 6.58
N ASP A 75 13.51 14.78 5.92
CA ASP A 75 13.76 14.77 4.47
C ASP A 75 12.61 14.15 3.66
N VAL A 76 11.65 13.47 4.31
CA VAL A 76 10.48 12.86 3.67
C VAL A 76 9.27 13.79 3.81
N THR A 77 8.76 14.26 2.68
CA THR A 77 7.53 15.06 2.66
C THR A 77 6.30 14.17 2.83
N THR A 78 5.57 14.39 3.91
CA THR A 78 4.32 13.67 4.15
C THR A 78 3.15 14.36 3.45
N ILE A 79 2.47 13.62 2.57
CA ILE A 79 1.22 14.05 1.93
C ILE A 79 0.08 13.43 2.70
N GLY A 80 -0.62 14.24 3.51
CA GLY A 80 -1.77 13.78 4.30
C GLY A 80 -3.03 13.63 3.45
N ILE A 81 -3.72 12.50 3.61
CA ILE A 81 -5.11 12.32 3.18
C ILE A 81 -5.92 11.87 4.38
N ASP A 82 -7.13 12.38 4.51
CA ASP A 82 -8.06 11.90 5.53
C ASP A 82 -8.94 10.80 4.90
N ALA A 83 -8.41 9.57 4.95
CA ALA A 83 -9.09 8.43 4.39
C ALA A 83 -10.39 8.09 5.15
N GLU A 84 -10.43 8.31 6.47
CA GLU A 84 -11.63 8.08 7.27
C GLU A 84 -12.74 9.06 6.90
N LYS A 85 -12.42 10.36 6.83
CA LYS A 85 -13.37 11.38 6.39
C LYS A 85 -13.93 11.03 5.01
N TYR A 86 -13.06 10.69 4.06
CA TYR A 86 -13.47 10.29 2.73
C TYR A 86 -14.41 9.07 2.75
N MET A 87 -14.08 8.04 3.55
CA MET A 87 -14.91 6.84 3.70
C MET A 87 -16.29 7.14 4.31
N ARG A 88 -16.34 8.06 5.29
CA ARG A 88 -17.62 8.48 5.90
C ARG A 88 -18.46 9.30 4.93
N GLU A 89 -17.92 10.30 4.27
CA GLU A 89 -18.62 11.16 3.33
C GLU A 89 -19.17 10.39 2.13
N HIS A 90 -18.36 9.49 1.57
CA HIS A 90 -18.73 8.69 0.40
C HIS A 90 -19.32 7.32 0.74
N LYS A 91 -19.44 6.98 2.04
CA LYS A 91 -19.91 5.68 2.53
C LYS A 91 -19.23 4.51 1.83
N CYS A 92 -17.93 4.63 1.58
CA CYS A 92 -17.12 3.66 0.84
C CYS A 92 -16.06 3.02 1.74
N PHE A 93 -15.52 1.90 1.32
CA PHE A 93 -14.41 1.22 1.96
C PHE A 93 -13.46 0.63 0.92
N ALA A 94 -12.36 0.05 1.38
CA ALA A 94 -11.39 -0.57 0.49
C ALA A 94 -12.05 -1.75 -0.26
N LEU A 95 -12.12 -1.65 -1.58
CA LEU A 95 -12.55 -2.73 -2.45
C LEU A 95 -11.32 -3.34 -3.12
N SER A 96 -11.18 -4.66 -3.04
CA SER A 96 -10.18 -5.34 -3.85
C SER A 96 -10.49 -5.16 -5.34
N SER A 97 -9.46 -5.23 -6.18
CA SER A 97 -9.64 -5.23 -7.63
C SER A 97 -10.51 -6.41 -8.11
N TYR A 98 -10.58 -7.45 -7.30
CA TYR A 98 -11.38 -8.65 -7.52
C TYR A 98 -12.87 -8.38 -7.37
N ILE A 99 -13.27 -7.69 -6.30
CA ILE A 99 -14.67 -7.29 -6.08
C ILE A 99 -15.13 -6.33 -7.18
N LYS A 100 -14.27 -5.39 -7.59
CA LYS A 100 -14.56 -4.51 -8.74
C LYS A 100 -14.80 -5.28 -10.04
N LYS A 101 -14.07 -6.36 -10.26
CA LYS A 101 -14.26 -7.24 -11.41
C LYS A 101 -15.64 -7.89 -11.34
N LEU A 102 -16.00 -8.44 -10.18
CA LEU A 102 -17.29 -9.09 -9.94
C LEU A 102 -18.46 -8.15 -10.22
N TYR A 103 -18.41 -6.93 -9.72
CA TYR A 103 -19.44 -5.92 -9.99
C TYR A 103 -19.56 -5.59 -11.47
N LYS A 104 -18.45 -5.48 -12.19
CA LYS A 104 -18.44 -5.22 -13.63
C LYS A 104 -19.03 -6.39 -14.43
N GLU A 105 -18.68 -7.63 -14.08
CA GLU A 105 -19.17 -8.83 -14.75
C GLU A 105 -20.67 -9.05 -14.55
N ASN A 106 -21.23 -8.52 -13.47
CA ASN A 106 -22.66 -8.60 -13.18
C ASN A 106 -23.44 -7.32 -13.50
N ASN A 107 -22.85 -6.38 -14.27
CA ASN A 107 -23.45 -5.10 -14.68
C ASN A 107 -23.95 -4.22 -13.50
N ILE A 108 -23.38 -4.40 -12.31
CA ILE A 108 -23.71 -3.56 -11.16
C ILE A 108 -22.99 -2.22 -11.34
N ILE A 109 -23.64 -1.27 -11.95
CA ILE A 109 -23.14 0.08 -12.24
C ILE A 109 -23.45 1.03 -11.07
N ASN A 110 -23.48 0.56 -9.85
CA ASN A 110 -23.61 1.48 -8.73
C ASN A 110 -22.25 2.11 -8.44
N SER A 111 -22.09 3.38 -8.80
CA SER A 111 -20.85 4.14 -8.61
C SER A 111 -20.33 4.12 -7.15
N LYS A 112 -21.21 3.96 -6.16
CA LYS A 112 -20.84 3.88 -4.74
C LYS A 112 -19.98 2.65 -4.44
N PHE A 113 -20.21 1.52 -5.11
CA PHE A 113 -19.38 0.32 -4.95
C PHE A 113 -18.00 0.41 -5.64
N LEU A 114 -17.84 1.35 -6.56
CA LEU A 114 -16.58 1.56 -7.28
C LEU A 114 -15.64 2.51 -6.56
N LEU A 115 -16.15 3.32 -5.63
CA LEU A 115 -15.34 4.21 -4.82
C LEU A 115 -14.58 3.41 -3.75
N SER A 116 -13.35 3.79 -3.50
CA SER A 116 -12.56 3.22 -2.41
C SER A 116 -11.53 4.24 -1.91
N CYS A 117 -11.14 4.14 -0.65
CA CYS A 117 -10.07 4.95 -0.09
C CYS A 117 -8.74 4.75 -0.86
N CYS A 118 -8.47 3.55 -1.37
CA CYS A 118 -7.31 3.30 -2.25
C CYS A 118 -7.40 4.05 -3.58
N SER A 119 -8.59 4.23 -4.14
CA SER A 119 -8.77 5.04 -5.36
C SER A 119 -8.53 6.52 -5.07
N TYR A 120 -9.01 7.01 -3.93
CA TYR A 120 -8.74 8.36 -3.46
C TYR A 120 -7.25 8.61 -3.20
N LYS A 121 -6.60 7.70 -2.46
CA LYS A 121 -5.14 7.73 -2.26
C LYS A 121 -4.38 7.86 -3.59
N ARG A 122 -4.72 7.04 -4.58
CA ARG A 122 -4.11 7.08 -5.92
C ARG A 122 -4.37 8.39 -6.66
N GLN A 123 -5.57 8.94 -6.54
CA GLN A 123 -5.93 10.21 -7.18
C GLN A 123 -5.12 11.37 -6.60
N VAL A 124 -4.98 11.43 -5.27
CA VAL A 124 -4.15 12.45 -4.63
C VAL A 124 -2.69 12.27 -5.03
N LEU A 125 -2.16 11.03 -4.93
CA LEU A 125 -0.78 10.75 -5.28
C LEU A 125 -0.46 11.14 -6.73
N SER A 126 -1.34 10.83 -7.69
CA SER A 126 -1.11 11.15 -9.10
C SER A 126 -0.94 12.66 -9.35
N LYS A 127 -1.64 13.53 -8.59
CA LYS A 127 -1.48 14.98 -8.70
C LYS A 127 -0.05 15.44 -8.35
N TYR A 128 0.57 14.77 -7.36
CA TYR A 128 1.96 15.06 -6.98
C TYR A 128 2.95 14.47 -7.96
N LEU A 129 2.70 13.24 -8.44
CA LEU A 129 3.62 12.54 -9.34
C LEU A 129 3.60 13.07 -10.78
N ASN A 130 2.50 13.72 -11.20
CA ASN A 130 2.39 14.20 -12.58
C ASN A 130 3.45 15.23 -12.98
N LYS A 131 4.06 15.90 -12.02
CA LYS A 131 5.14 16.87 -12.27
C LYS A 131 6.53 16.25 -12.42
N TYR A 132 6.70 14.96 -12.15
CA TYR A 132 7.98 14.26 -12.24
C TYR A 132 8.07 13.38 -13.47
N ASP A 133 9.26 13.34 -14.07
CA ASP A 133 9.55 12.48 -15.22
C ASP A 133 9.99 11.09 -14.76
N ILE A 134 10.62 11.02 -13.59
CA ILE A 134 11.11 9.79 -12.98
C ILE A 134 10.51 9.60 -11.59
N VAL A 135 10.01 8.40 -11.32
CA VAL A 135 9.51 7.99 -10.01
C VAL A 135 10.21 6.72 -9.56
N PHE A 136 11.01 6.82 -8.50
CA PHE A 136 11.60 5.64 -7.85
C PHE A 136 10.59 4.97 -6.90
N THR A 137 10.65 3.64 -6.81
CA THR A 137 9.78 2.84 -5.93
C THR A 137 10.46 1.55 -5.50
N GLY A 138 10.07 1.00 -4.34
CA GLY A 138 10.54 -0.28 -3.82
C GLY A 138 9.67 -1.48 -4.23
N VAL A 139 8.92 -1.42 -5.32
CA VAL A 139 8.08 -2.54 -5.79
C VAL A 139 8.95 -3.68 -6.30
N ARG A 140 8.68 -4.90 -5.84
CA ARG A 140 9.33 -6.14 -6.28
C ARG A 140 8.43 -6.95 -7.21
N LYS A 141 9.02 -7.87 -7.98
CA LYS A 141 8.29 -8.78 -8.86
C LYS A 141 7.26 -9.62 -8.07
N ASP A 142 7.62 -10.07 -6.87
CA ASP A 142 6.75 -10.89 -6.02
C ASP A 142 5.50 -10.14 -5.54
N ASP A 143 5.57 -8.79 -5.45
CA ASP A 143 4.40 -7.97 -5.11
C ASP A 143 3.33 -7.98 -6.22
N LEU A 144 3.70 -8.37 -7.46
CA LEU A 144 2.79 -8.37 -8.60
C LEU A 144 1.74 -9.48 -8.55
N TYR A 145 2.05 -10.60 -7.91
CA TYR A 145 1.12 -11.74 -7.81
C TYR A 145 -0.15 -11.41 -7.02
N ASN A 146 -0.06 -10.48 -6.09
CA ASN A 146 -1.15 -10.10 -5.20
C ASN A 146 -1.86 -8.81 -5.59
N THR A 147 -1.29 -7.99 -6.50
CA THR A 147 -1.85 -6.69 -6.87
C THR A 147 -1.64 -6.40 -8.35
N LYS A 148 -2.66 -5.85 -9.04
CA LYS A 148 -2.47 -5.25 -10.36
C LYS A 148 -1.68 -3.96 -10.19
N THR A 149 -0.37 -4.06 -10.07
CA THR A 149 0.48 -2.88 -9.92
C THR A 149 0.64 -2.15 -11.25
N TRP A 150 0.98 -0.89 -11.12
CA TRP A 150 1.34 -0.02 -12.24
C TRP A 150 2.80 -0.18 -12.68
N VAL A 151 3.59 -0.94 -11.90
CA VAL A 151 4.97 -1.36 -12.20
C VAL A 151 4.93 -2.73 -12.86
N LYS A 152 5.67 -2.92 -13.93
CA LYS A 152 5.67 -4.18 -14.71
C LYS A 152 7.07 -4.80 -14.87
N SER A 153 8.09 -4.02 -14.58
CA SER A 153 9.51 -4.39 -14.69
C SER A 153 10.34 -3.41 -13.87
N ALA A 154 11.64 -3.66 -13.76
CA ALA A 154 12.56 -2.74 -13.09
C ALA A 154 12.48 -1.31 -13.65
N ILE A 155 12.22 -1.18 -14.96
CA ILE A 155 11.97 0.11 -15.62
C ILE A 155 10.66 0.01 -16.37
N THR A 156 9.64 0.75 -15.89
CA THR A 156 8.34 0.80 -16.54
C THR A 156 8.12 2.18 -17.16
N ILE A 157 7.96 2.21 -18.48
CA ILE A 157 7.68 3.45 -19.22
C ILE A 157 6.15 3.68 -19.26
N LYS A 158 5.74 4.87 -18.89
CA LYS A 158 4.35 5.34 -18.95
C LYS A 158 4.15 6.29 -20.13
N LYS A 159 2.92 6.77 -20.30
CA LYS A 159 2.62 7.84 -21.28
C LYS A 159 3.54 9.03 -21.02
N GLU A 160 3.83 9.79 -22.09
CA GLU A 160 4.67 10.99 -22.02
C GLU A 160 6.13 10.72 -21.55
N ASN A 161 6.64 9.50 -21.83
CA ASN A 161 8.00 9.06 -21.47
C ASN A 161 8.31 9.05 -19.97
N LYS A 162 7.31 9.14 -19.09
CA LYS A 162 7.52 9.03 -17.65
C LYS A 162 8.05 7.66 -17.29
N LYS A 163 9.13 7.60 -16.55
CA LYS A 163 9.77 6.37 -16.08
C LYS A 163 9.38 6.07 -14.64
N ILE A 164 9.11 4.80 -14.38
CA ILE A 164 9.03 4.28 -13.01
C ILE A 164 10.19 3.32 -12.86
N ILE A 165 11.06 3.58 -11.90
CA ILE A 165 12.27 2.81 -11.65
C ILE A 165 12.10 2.07 -10.33
N SER A 166 12.16 0.75 -10.40
CA SER A 166 12.12 -0.17 -9.24
C SER A 166 13.45 -0.92 -9.17
N PRO A 167 14.48 -0.36 -8.53
CA PRO A 167 15.84 -0.91 -8.60
C PRO A 167 15.96 -2.32 -8.05
N ILE A 168 15.13 -2.66 -7.07
CA ILE A 168 15.09 -3.97 -6.41
C ILE A 168 13.99 -4.90 -6.96
N PHE A 169 13.54 -4.67 -8.19
CA PHE A 169 12.42 -5.41 -8.79
C PHE A 169 12.64 -6.94 -8.78
N ASN A 170 13.86 -7.39 -9.02
CA ASN A 170 14.21 -8.81 -9.09
C ASN A 170 14.68 -9.40 -7.73
N TRP A 171 14.60 -8.63 -6.63
CA TRP A 171 15.00 -9.13 -5.31
C TRP A 171 13.90 -10.00 -4.70
N THR A 172 14.33 -11.07 -4.03
CA THR A 172 13.45 -11.88 -3.18
C THR A 172 13.28 -11.22 -1.81
N GLU A 173 12.41 -11.77 -0.98
CA GLU A 173 12.26 -11.30 0.40
C GLU A 173 13.52 -11.59 1.24
N GLU A 174 14.15 -12.73 0.98
CA GLU A 174 15.40 -13.15 1.61
C GLU A 174 16.54 -12.18 1.27
N ASP A 175 16.69 -11.79 0.00
CA ASP A 175 17.67 -10.78 -0.42
C ASP A 175 17.49 -9.46 0.36
N CYS A 176 16.23 -9.04 0.55
CA CYS A 176 15.92 -7.81 1.29
C CYS A 176 16.35 -7.90 2.75
N TYR A 177 16.04 -8.99 3.43
CA TYR A 177 16.43 -9.17 4.83
C TYR A 177 17.95 -9.37 5.00
N GLU A 178 18.62 -10.06 4.08
CA GLU A 178 20.07 -10.19 4.08
C GLU A 178 20.72 -8.81 3.93
N TYR A 179 20.25 -7.98 2.97
CA TYR A 179 20.77 -6.63 2.75
C TYR A 179 20.59 -5.74 4.00
N ILE A 180 19.42 -5.78 4.63
CA ILE A 180 19.11 -5.00 5.83
C ILE A 180 20.06 -5.37 6.95
N LYS A 181 20.29 -6.67 7.16
CA LYS A 181 21.20 -7.19 8.19
C LYS A 181 22.65 -6.78 7.95
N GLU A 182 23.15 -6.97 6.73
CA GLU A 182 24.53 -6.67 6.35
C GLU A 182 24.88 -5.17 6.42
N ASN A 183 23.88 -4.30 6.25
CA ASN A 183 24.06 -2.85 6.28
C ASN A 183 23.59 -2.20 7.59
N ASP A 184 23.27 -3.00 8.63
CA ASP A 184 22.74 -2.53 9.93
C ASP A 184 21.59 -1.51 9.80
N ILE A 185 20.67 -1.78 8.85
CA ILE A 185 19.56 -0.88 8.56
C ILE A 185 18.47 -1.06 9.61
N LYS A 186 18.14 0.02 10.31
CA LYS A 186 17.03 0.04 11.26
C LYS A 186 15.69 0.22 10.54
N LEU A 187 14.81 -0.73 10.73
CA LEU A 187 13.41 -0.64 10.30
C LEU A 187 12.57 0.07 11.37
N ASN A 188 11.33 0.44 11.02
CA ASN A 188 10.40 0.92 12.02
C ASN A 188 10.01 -0.21 12.99
N LYS A 189 9.54 0.16 14.19
CA LYS A 189 9.25 -0.78 15.29
C LYS A 189 8.16 -1.83 14.99
N ASP A 190 7.36 -1.64 13.94
CA ASP A 190 6.32 -2.59 13.59
C ASP A 190 6.88 -3.93 13.13
N TYR A 191 8.10 -3.92 12.59
CA TYR A 191 8.76 -5.17 12.22
C TYR A 191 9.09 -6.02 13.45
N ASP A 192 9.37 -5.38 14.60
CA ASP A 192 9.64 -6.08 15.87
C ASP A 192 8.33 -6.54 16.55
N THR A 193 7.25 -5.78 16.44
CA THR A 193 6.00 -6.05 17.13
C THR A 193 5.02 -6.87 16.31
N LEU A 194 4.82 -6.51 15.04
CA LEU A 194 3.86 -7.15 14.16
C LEU A 194 4.51 -8.15 13.19
N GLY A 195 5.82 -7.98 12.92
CA GLY A 195 6.54 -8.71 11.87
C GLY A 195 6.33 -8.13 10.46
N PHE A 196 5.61 -7.03 10.34
CA PHE A 196 5.36 -6.33 9.08
C PHE A 196 5.02 -4.86 9.32
N THR A 197 5.08 -4.04 8.27
CA THR A 197 4.56 -2.67 8.30
C THR A 197 3.66 -2.39 7.11
N ARG A 198 2.69 -1.50 7.29
CA ARG A 198 1.77 -1.07 6.22
C ARG A 198 1.24 0.33 6.46
N SER A 199 1.21 1.15 5.41
CA SER A 199 0.69 2.52 5.46
C SER A 199 -0.82 2.65 5.71
N CYS A 200 -1.55 1.55 5.80
CA CYS A 200 -2.95 1.48 6.22
C CYS A 200 -3.07 0.22 7.07
N LEU A 201 -2.66 0.31 8.33
CA LEU A 201 -2.52 -0.88 9.17
C LEU A 201 -3.81 -1.69 9.26
N ILE A 202 -4.97 -1.05 9.18
CA ILE A 202 -6.27 -1.70 9.29
C ILE A 202 -7.00 -1.79 7.93
N CYS A 203 -6.28 -2.13 6.87
CA CYS A 203 -6.93 -2.31 5.57
C CYS A 203 -7.30 -3.80 5.33
N PRO A 204 -8.57 -4.16 5.16
CA PRO A 204 -9.01 -5.55 5.00
C PRO A 204 -8.44 -6.20 3.74
N ILE A 205 -8.04 -5.41 2.74
CA ILE A 205 -7.35 -5.93 1.54
C ILE A 205 -5.95 -6.42 1.86
N GLN A 206 -5.36 -5.90 2.93
CA GLN A 206 -3.97 -6.19 3.32
C GLN A 206 -3.88 -7.20 4.46
N TYR A 207 -4.99 -7.50 5.14
CA TYR A 207 -5.03 -8.55 6.17
C TYR A 207 -5.44 -9.86 5.55
N ASN A 208 -4.60 -10.84 5.73
CA ASN A 208 -4.91 -12.18 5.29
C ASN A 208 -5.15 -13.16 6.46
N THR A 209 -4.95 -12.73 7.71
CA THR A 209 -5.06 -13.64 8.85
C THR A 209 -5.69 -12.96 10.07
N THR A 210 -6.47 -13.75 10.82
CA THR A 210 -7.01 -13.37 12.13
C THR A 210 -5.88 -13.02 13.11
N GLU A 211 -4.75 -13.70 13.01
CA GLU A 211 -3.58 -13.46 13.84
C GLU A 211 -3.04 -12.02 13.74
N ASN A 212 -2.94 -11.48 12.53
CA ASN A 212 -2.49 -10.11 12.32
C ASN A 212 -3.45 -9.09 12.96
N LEU A 213 -4.76 -9.37 12.92
CA LEU A 213 -5.76 -8.50 13.54
C LEU A 213 -5.63 -8.51 15.07
N GLU A 214 -5.41 -9.67 15.68
CA GLU A 214 -5.21 -9.79 17.12
C GLU A 214 -3.93 -9.08 17.57
N LYS A 215 -2.85 -9.18 16.81
CA LYS A 215 -1.63 -8.40 17.05
C LYS A 215 -1.90 -6.90 17.02
N ILE A 216 -2.65 -6.41 16.03
CA ILE A 216 -3.00 -4.98 15.95
C ILE A 216 -3.86 -4.55 17.15
N LYS A 217 -4.85 -5.35 17.52
CA LYS A 217 -5.68 -5.10 18.70
C LYS A 217 -4.83 -5.02 19.97
N GLN A 218 -3.83 -5.89 20.09
CA GLN A 218 -2.93 -5.92 21.22
C GLN A 218 -1.99 -4.70 21.27
N TYR A 219 -1.34 -4.38 20.16
CA TYR A 219 -0.28 -3.35 20.12
C TYR A 219 -0.82 -1.95 19.81
N TYR A 220 -1.95 -1.84 19.10
CA TYR A 220 -2.55 -0.58 18.67
C TYR A 220 -4.07 -0.52 18.94
N PRO A 221 -4.51 -0.69 20.21
CA PRO A 221 -5.93 -0.82 20.55
C PRO A 221 -6.76 0.40 20.13
N LYS A 222 -6.25 1.62 20.28
CA LYS A 222 -6.96 2.84 19.85
C LYS A 222 -7.22 2.88 18.35
N LEU A 223 -6.25 2.44 17.55
CA LEU A 223 -6.39 2.37 16.10
C LEU A 223 -7.39 1.29 15.71
N TYR A 224 -7.35 0.13 16.39
CA TYR A 224 -8.31 -0.94 16.22
C TYR A 224 -9.74 -0.46 16.52
N ASP A 225 -9.96 0.17 17.67
CA ASP A 225 -11.28 0.66 18.08
C ASP A 225 -11.81 1.73 17.12
N ARG A 226 -10.98 2.66 16.71
CA ARG A 226 -11.34 3.67 15.69
C ARG A 226 -11.81 3.01 14.40
N HIS A 227 -11.17 1.94 14.00
CA HIS A 227 -11.54 1.21 12.81
C HIS A 227 -12.84 0.43 12.96
N MET A 228 -13.04 -0.25 14.10
CA MET A 228 -14.30 -0.91 14.40
C MET A 228 -15.48 0.07 14.43
N ASN A 229 -15.28 1.28 14.93
CA ASN A 229 -16.27 2.35 14.90
C ASN A 229 -16.57 2.81 13.46
N LEU A 230 -15.58 2.86 12.59
CA LEU A 230 -15.80 3.16 11.16
C LEU A 230 -16.60 2.05 10.47
N ILE A 231 -16.30 0.78 10.73
CA ILE A 231 -17.04 -0.36 10.20
C ILE A 231 -18.51 -0.28 10.64
N LYS A 232 -18.74 -0.03 11.92
CA LYS A 232 -20.10 0.17 12.44
C LYS A 232 -20.82 1.32 11.73
N TYR A 233 -20.16 2.47 11.59
CA TYR A 233 -20.72 3.61 10.87
C TYR A 233 -21.11 3.26 9.44
N LEU A 234 -20.27 2.55 8.71
CA LEU A 234 -20.56 2.14 7.34
C LEU A 234 -21.75 1.21 7.26
N TYR A 235 -21.85 0.24 8.17
CA TYR A 235 -23.00 -0.67 8.26
C TYR A 235 -24.30 0.07 8.56
N ASP A 236 -24.31 0.93 9.57
CA ASP A 236 -25.49 1.68 10.00
C ASP A 236 -26.01 2.66 8.92
N ASN A 237 -25.12 3.14 8.04
CA ASN A 237 -25.45 4.14 7.02
C ASN A 237 -25.59 3.59 5.60
N ARG A 238 -25.59 2.24 5.43
CA ARG A 238 -25.68 1.58 4.13
C ARG A 238 -26.66 0.40 4.18
N ARG A 239 -27.86 0.63 3.67
CA ARG A 239 -28.92 -0.37 3.61
C ARG A 239 -28.50 -1.62 2.83
N ASP A 240 -27.76 -1.46 1.74
CA ASP A 240 -27.24 -2.57 0.93
C ASP A 240 -26.29 -3.49 1.71
N LEU A 241 -25.51 -2.95 2.66
CA LEU A 241 -24.66 -3.77 3.54
C LEU A 241 -25.52 -4.52 4.59
N GLN A 242 -26.59 -3.88 5.08
CA GLN A 242 -27.52 -4.52 6.01
C GLN A 242 -28.30 -5.66 5.35
N GLU A 243 -28.74 -5.47 4.12
CA GLU A 243 -29.39 -6.49 3.31
C GLU A 243 -28.45 -7.65 2.96
N LEU A 244 -27.20 -7.34 2.59
CA LEU A 244 -26.20 -8.32 2.19
C LEU A 244 -25.71 -9.19 3.36
N PHE A 245 -25.46 -8.58 4.52
CA PHE A 245 -24.83 -9.26 5.66
C PHE A 245 -25.79 -9.62 6.81
N GLY A 246 -26.97 -9.01 6.86
CA GLY A 246 -28.00 -9.28 7.88
C GLY A 246 -27.65 -8.76 9.27
N SER A 247 -26.37 -8.74 9.67
CA SER A 247 -25.93 -8.24 10.97
C SER A 247 -24.58 -7.52 10.90
N LEU A 248 -24.33 -6.65 11.89
CA LEU A 248 -23.04 -5.97 12.02
C LEU A 248 -21.89 -6.96 12.24
N GLU A 249 -22.11 -8.05 12.96
CA GLU A 249 -21.06 -9.05 13.22
C GLU A 249 -20.67 -9.80 11.95
N GLU A 250 -21.63 -10.15 11.11
CA GLU A 250 -21.37 -10.75 9.80
C GLU A 250 -20.63 -9.76 8.88
N PHE A 251 -21.00 -8.47 8.92
CA PHE A 251 -20.27 -7.46 8.15
C PHE A 251 -18.84 -7.25 8.67
N LYS A 252 -18.61 -7.22 9.98
CA LYS A 252 -17.28 -7.17 10.57
C LYS A 252 -16.41 -8.33 10.11
N LYS A 253 -16.95 -9.56 10.18
CA LYS A 253 -16.27 -10.76 9.69
C LYS A 253 -15.89 -10.64 8.22
N ALA A 254 -16.83 -10.19 7.38
CA ALA A 254 -16.60 -9.99 5.95
C ALA A 254 -15.61 -8.85 5.69
N PHE A 255 -15.67 -7.77 6.45
CA PHE A 255 -14.75 -6.65 6.32
C PHE A 255 -13.31 -7.04 6.66
N LEU A 256 -13.12 -7.96 7.57
CA LEU A 256 -11.83 -8.47 8.02
C LEU A 256 -11.32 -9.66 7.20
N ASN A 257 -12.17 -10.25 6.37
CA ASN A 257 -11.84 -11.38 5.51
C ASN A 257 -12.35 -11.12 4.09
N LYS A 258 -11.42 -10.78 3.18
CA LYS A 258 -11.74 -10.43 1.80
C LYS A 258 -12.41 -11.56 1.02
N ASP A 259 -12.05 -12.82 1.30
CA ASP A 259 -12.59 -13.97 0.57
C ASP A 259 -14.02 -14.26 1.05
N TYR A 260 -14.27 -14.16 2.36
CA TYR A 260 -15.61 -14.23 2.92
C TYR A 260 -16.52 -13.09 2.39
N TYR A 261 -15.99 -11.86 2.31
CA TYR A 261 -16.71 -10.74 1.71
C TYR A 261 -17.07 -11.03 0.24
N TYR A 262 -16.12 -11.57 -0.51
CA TYR A 262 -16.31 -11.93 -1.91
C TYR A 262 -17.38 -12.99 -2.10
N ASP A 263 -17.35 -14.06 -1.32
CA ASP A 263 -18.32 -15.16 -1.40
C ASP A 263 -19.73 -14.67 -1.08
N LYS A 264 -19.90 -13.85 -0.03
CA LYS A 264 -21.19 -13.24 0.33
C LYS A 264 -21.74 -12.35 -0.79
N VAL A 265 -20.91 -11.52 -1.39
CA VAL A 265 -21.35 -10.69 -2.52
C VAL A 265 -21.74 -11.54 -3.72
N LYS A 266 -21.02 -12.61 -4.01
CA LYS A 266 -21.34 -13.53 -5.08
C LYS A 266 -22.67 -14.23 -4.86
N GLU A 267 -22.90 -14.79 -3.67
CA GLU A 267 -24.16 -15.41 -3.27
C GLU A 267 -25.36 -14.44 -3.43
N TYR A 268 -25.20 -13.19 -3.00
CA TYR A 268 -26.23 -12.16 -3.14
C TYR A 268 -26.57 -11.90 -4.62
N LEU A 269 -25.55 -11.75 -5.47
CA LEU A 269 -25.74 -11.49 -6.89
C LEU A 269 -26.38 -12.66 -7.64
N GLU A 270 -26.12 -13.88 -7.23
CA GLU A 270 -26.74 -15.09 -7.80
C GLU A 270 -28.24 -15.18 -7.43
N LYS A 271 -28.63 -14.66 -6.26
CA LYS A 271 -30.05 -14.59 -5.84
C LYS A 271 -30.84 -13.52 -6.60
N GLU A 272 -30.22 -12.37 -6.88
CA GLU A 272 -30.84 -11.28 -7.63
C GLU A 272 -31.09 -11.61 -9.12
N LYS A 273 -30.44 -12.67 -9.65
CA LYS A 273 -30.62 -13.14 -11.03
C LYS A 273 -31.75 -14.13 -11.21
N LYS A 274 -32.31 -14.67 -10.12
CA LYS A 274 -33.44 -15.58 -10.11
C LYS A 274 -34.75 -14.85 -9.87
#